data_eb8a2c9282cd582a04eceae6642754e1
#
_entry.id   eb8a2c9282cd582a04eceae6642754e1
#
_cell.length_a   1.000
_cell.length_b   1.000
_cell.length_c   1.000
_cell.angle_alpha   90.00
_cell.angle_beta   90.00
_cell.angle_gamma   90.00
#
_symmetry.space_group_name_H-M   'P 1'
#
loop_
_entity.id
_entity.type
_entity.pdbx_description
1 polymer ?
#
loop_
_entity_poly.entity_id
_entity_poly.type
_entity_poly.pdbx_seq_one_letter_code
_entity_poly.pdbx_strand_id
1 'polypeptide(L)'
;MLERNHPINKSKKFNNFSMSEKTSVRKINLRGNATNKDFTSKIGKMLGIILPLEVGKITIKEEISIICTGPNEWLIILNNSSEENSSNFELENILYENISKKNLGAVTNVTDQFIIFSLKGSNIYEVLSKSSPLNFDTLLDNSSAQTLLNNIDITIFKKNNENSELLVRRSFSEHLWDWIKDSASLS
;
A
#
# COMPACT_ATOMS: atom_id res chain seq x y z
N MET A 1 14.42 -20.57 10.17
CA MET A 1 13.78 -19.33 9.73
C MET A 1 12.41 -19.70 9.19
N LEU A 2 11.32 -19.09 9.61
CA LEU A 2 9.99 -19.37 9.06
C LEU A 2 9.94 -18.79 7.64
N GLU A 3 9.69 -19.63 6.65
CA GLU A 3 9.47 -19.16 5.27
C GLU A 3 8.18 -18.35 5.20
N ARG A 4 8.25 -17.18 4.58
CA ARG A 4 7.10 -16.30 4.38
C ARG A 4 6.26 -16.84 3.24
N ASN A 5 5.11 -17.40 3.57
CA ASN A 5 4.21 -17.96 2.56
C ASN A 5 3.33 -16.84 1.97
N HIS A 6 3.42 -16.64 0.66
CA HIS A 6 2.57 -15.72 -0.08
C HIS A 6 1.24 -16.39 -0.43
N PRO A 7 0.09 -15.86 0.01
CA PRO A 7 -1.19 -16.56 -0.13
C PRO A 7 -1.60 -16.78 -1.59
N ILE A 8 -1.24 -15.87 -2.48
CA ILE A 8 -1.58 -15.97 -3.89
C ILE A 8 -0.40 -16.49 -4.71
N ASN A 9 0.76 -15.86 -4.60
CA ASN A 9 1.99 -16.17 -5.35
C ASN A 9 1.73 -16.50 -6.84
N LYS A 10 0.79 -15.76 -7.46
CA LYS A 10 0.30 -15.99 -8.81
C LYS A 10 0.23 -14.68 -9.57
N SER A 11 0.23 -14.81 -10.89
CA SER A 11 -0.15 -13.75 -11.80
C SER A 11 -1.25 -14.26 -12.74
N LYS A 12 -2.14 -13.36 -13.16
CA LYS A 12 -3.19 -13.65 -14.14
C LYS A 12 -3.23 -12.54 -15.17
N LYS A 13 -3.35 -12.92 -16.43
CA LYS A 13 -3.41 -12.00 -17.56
C LYS A 13 -4.68 -12.26 -18.38
N PHE A 14 -5.36 -11.18 -18.72
CA PHE A 14 -6.51 -11.10 -19.62
C PHE A 14 -6.13 -10.19 -20.80
N ASN A 15 -7.02 -9.95 -21.75
CA ASN A 15 -6.70 -9.13 -22.93
C ASN A 15 -6.18 -7.73 -22.58
N ASN A 16 -6.94 -6.98 -21.78
CA ASN A 16 -6.64 -5.59 -21.41
C ASN A 16 -6.47 -5.37 -19.91
N PHE A 17 -6.23 -6.45 -19.16
CA PHE A 17 -6.08 -6.43 -17.72
C PHE A 17 -5.10 -7.51 -17.27
N SER A 18 -4.28 -7.19 -16.30
CA SER A 18 -3.45 -8.17 -15.61
C SER A 18 -3.33 -7.85 -14.14
N MET A 19 -3.21 -8.87 -13.32
CA MET A 19 -3.00 -8.74 -11.88
C MET A 19 -1.96 -9.72 -11.38
N SER A 20 -1.22 -9.31 -10.36
CA SER A 20 -0.23 -10.15 -9.67
C SER A 20 -0.14 -9.76 -8.21
N GLU A 21 0.21 -10.70 -7.33
CA GLU A 21 0.63 -10.34 -5.99
C GLU A 21 2.00 -9.64 -6.05
N LYS A 22 2.14 -8.53 -5.35
CA LYS A 22 3.41 -7.85 -5.18
C LYS A 22 4.11 -8.44 -3.96
N THR A 23 5.08 -9.28 -4.21
CA THR A 23 5.93 -9.91 -3.21
C THR A 23 7.10 -9.01 -2.80
N SER A 24 7.83 -9.39 -1.75
CA SER A 24 9.05 -8.69 -1.30
C SER A 24 8.83 -7.20 -0.98
N VAL A 25 7.71 -6.89 -0.32
CA VAL A 25 7.33 -5.53 0.07
C VAL A 25 7.12 -5.45 1.57
N ARG A 26 7.83 -4.53 2.24
CA ARG A 26 7.55 -4.21 3.64
C ARG A 26 6.50 -3.11 3.74
N LYS A 27 5.68 -3.24 4.77
CA LYS A 27 4.62 -2.29 5.09
C LYS A 27 4.72 -1.91 6.55
N ILE A 28 4.83 -0.61 6.81
CA ILE A 28 4.94 -0.05 8.15
C ILE A 28 3.80 0.94 8.35
N ASN A 29 3.00 0.73 9.37
CA ASN A 29 2.06 1.74 9.84
C ASN A 29 2.79 2.70 10.76
N LEU A 30 2.78 3.96 10.40
CA LEU A 30 3.34 5.06 11.17
C LEU A 30 2.20 5.92 11.71
N ARG A 31 2.18 6.16 13.00
CA ARG A 31 1.25 7.08 13.67
C ARG A 31 2.01 8.13 14.46
N GLY A 32 1.51 9.37 14.43
CA GLY A 32 2.11 10.46 15.20
C GLY A 32 1.44 11.78 14.90
N ASN A 33 1.68 12.78 15.73
CA ASN A 33 1.04 14.07 15.56
C ASN A 33 1.68 14.86 14.39
N ALA A 34 0.93 15.06 13.31
CA ALA A 34 1.35 15.80 12.12
C ALA A 34 1.76 17.26 12.39
N THR A 35 1.23 17.87 13.46
CA THR A 35 1.57 19.26 13.84
C THR A 35 2.84 19.34 14.69
N ASN A 36 3.34 18.21 15.19
CA ASN A 36 4.58 18.15 15.96
C ASN A 36 5.79 18.23 15.01
N LYS A 37 6.48 19.36 15.04
CA LYS A 37 7.66 19.62 14.19
C LYS A 37 8.81 18.64 14.45
N ASP A 38 8.96 18.17 15.68
CA ASP A 38 9.98 17.17 16.04
C ASP A 38 9.69 15.83 15.35
N PHE A 39 8.44 15.38 15.39
CA PHE A 39 8.00 14.17 14.72
C PHE A 39 8.22 14.27 13.21
N THR A 40 7.65 15.27 12.56
CA THR A 40 7.71 15.41 11.09
C THR A 40 9.13 15.64 10.58
N SER A 41 9.94 16.44 11.29
CA SER A 41 11.34 16.68 10.93
C SER A 41 12.20 15.42 11.06
N LYS A 42 12.01 14.62 12.12
CA LYS A 42 12.75 13.36 12.28
C LYS A 42 12.40 12.36 11.18
N ILE A 43 11.10 12.18 10.89
CA ILE A 43 10.69 11.30 9.79
C ILE A 43 11.30 11.79 8.47
N GLY A 44 11.19 13.08 8.16
CA GLY A 44 11.76 13.66 6.95
C GLY A 44 13.26 13.44 6.82
N LYS A 45 14.01 13.56 7.91
CA LYS A 45 15.46 13.30 7.93
C LYS A 45 15.80 11.82 7.73
N MET A 46 15.05 10.92 8.38
CA MET A 46 15.32 9.48 8.30
C MET A 46 14.96 8.89 6.94
N LEU A 47 13.82 9.30 6.36
CA LEU A 47 13.34 8.77 5.09
C LEU A 47 13.80 9.60 3.88
N GLY A 48 14.30 10.81 4.12
CA GLY A 48 14.60 11.77 3.05
C GLY A 48 13.36 12.20 2.25
N ILE A 49 12.17 12.10 2.84
CA ILE A 49 10.87 12.38 2.23
C ILE A 49 10.04 13.26 3.17
N ILE A 50 9.32 14.22 2.60
CA ILE A 50 8.34 15.01 3.36
C ILE A 50 7.05 14.17 3.49
N LEU A 51 6.54 14.04 4.72
CA LEU A 51 5.26 13.37 4.97
C LEU A 51 4.11 14.10 4.26
N PRO A 52 3.28 13.37 3.48
CA PRO A 52 2.03 13.95 2.98
C PRO A 52 1.06 14.17 4.14
N LEU A 53 0.45 15.35 4.22
CA LEU A 53 -0.44 15.73 5.32
C LEU A 53 -1.93 15.64 4.96
N GLU A 54 -2.23 15.53 3.67
CA GLU A 54 -3.60 15.40 3.17
C GLU A 54 -3.92 13.91 2.95
N VAL A 55 -5.05 13.46 3.49
CA VAL A 55 -5.50 12.06 3.34
C VAL A 55 -5.67 11.71 1.86
N GLY A 56 -5.13 10.57 1.47
CA GLY A 56 -5.11 10.11 0.08
C GLY A 56 -3.89 10.58 -0.73
N LYS A 57 -3.11 11.52 -0.25
CA LYS A 57 -1.86 11.92 -0.92
C LYS A 57 -0.76 10.88 -0.73
N ILE A 58 0.03 10.72 -1.77
CA ILE A 58 1.18 9.82 -1.81
C ILE A 58 2.44 10.64 -2.11
N THR A 59 3.51 10.37 -1.38
CA THR A 59 4.86 10.85 -1.70
C THR A 59 5.75 9.66 -1.99
N ILE A 60 6.46 9.70 -3.12
CA ILE A 60 7.33 8.61 -3.58
C ILE A 60 8.75 9.13 -3.73
N LYS A 61 9.71 8.38 -3.24
CA LYS A 61 11.13 8.60 -3.46
C LYS A 61 11.83 7.25 -3.56
N GLU A 62 12.47 6.97 -4.70
CA GLU A 62 13.14 5.70 -4.94
C GLU A 62 12.20 4.50 -4.65
N GLU A 63 12.59 3.65 -3.71
CA GLU A 63 11.84 2.46 -3.33
C GLU A 63 10.85 2.70 -2.17
N ILE A 64 10.73 3.93 -1.69
CA ILE A 64 9.87 4.30 -0.57
C ILE A 64 8.63 5.03 -1.08
N SER A 65 7.46 4.54 -0.70
CA SER A 65 6.19 5.23 -0.89
C SER A 65 5.55 5.50 0.47
N ILE A 66 5.12 6.73 0.70
CA ILE A 66 4.41 7.12 1.92
C ILE A 66 3.02 7.61 1.55
N ILE A 67 2.01 6.98 2.10
CA ILE A 67 0.60 7.27 1.87
C ILE A 67 0.00 7.82 3.16
N CYS A 68 -0.66 8.98 3.10
CA CYS A 68 -1.46 9.48 4.21
C CYS A 68 -2.80 8.73 4.21
N THR A 69 -2.98 7.80 5.14
CA THR A 69 -4.17 6.96 5.25
C THR A 69 -5.23 7.56 6.17
N GLY A 70 -4.85 8.52 6.99
CA GLY A 70 -5.77 9.22 7.90
C GLY A 70 -5.09 10.38 8.60
N PRO A 71 -5.83 11.17 9.37
CA PRO A 71 -5.23 12.18 10.23
C PRO A 71 -4.22 11.53 11.19
N ASN A 72 -2.97 12.00 11.14
CA ASN A 72 -1.90 11.46 11.98
C ASN A 72 -1.54 9.97 11.72
N GLU A 73 -1.85 9.44 10.53
CA GLU A 73 -1.58 8.05 10.17
C GLU A 73 -1.06 7.94 8.74
N TRP A 74 0.02 7.18 8.58
CA TRP A 74 0.67 6.93 7.29
C TRP A 74 1.00 5.45 7.12
N LEU A 75 0.84 4.98 5.90
CA LEU A 75 1.38 3.69 5.47
C LEU A 75 2.66 3.94 4.68
N ILE A 76 3.76 3.39 5.17
CA ILE A 76 5.05 3.39 4.47
C ILE A 76 5.19 2.03 3.77
N ILE A 77 5.43 2.06 2.46
CA ILE A 77 5.66 0.88 1.63
C ILE A 77 7.11 0.95 1.16
N LEU A 78 7.88 -0.08 1.51
CA LEU A 78 9.25 -0.28 1.06
C LEU A 78 9.25 -1.36 -0.01
N ASN A 79 9.54 -0.97 -1.25
CA ASN A 79 9.66 -1.87 -2.39
C ASN A 79 11.05 -2.53 -2.38
N ASN A 80 11.24 -3.63 -3.14
CA ASN A 80 12.52 -4.35 -3.27
C ASN A 80 13.17 -4.75 -1.93
N SER A 81 12.35 -5.06 -0.93
CA SER A 81 12.87 -5.77 0.22
C SER A 81 13.17 -7.22 -0.20
N SER A 82 14.30 -7.48 -0.87
CA SER A 82 14.83 -8.83 -0.89
C SER A 82 14.94 -9.25 0.59
N GLU A 83 14.53 -10.48 0.90
CA GLU A 83 14.53 -10.99 2.29
C GLU A 83 15.91 -10.89 2.94
N GLU A 84 16.95 -10.71 2.13
CA GLU A 84 18.36 -10.58 2.52
C GLU A 84 18.84 -9.12 2.68
N ASN A 85 18.06 -8.09 2.29
CA ASN A 85 18.50 -6.70 2.47
C ASN A 85 18.29 -6.24 3.91
N SER A 86 19.39 -6.31 4.69
CA SER A 86 19.51 -5.74 6.04
C SER A 86 19.02 -4.28 6.14
N SER A 87 19.14 -3.50 5.07
CA SER A 87 18.79 -2.07 5.04
C SER A 87 17.33 -1.76 5.40
N ASN A 88 16.39 -2.62 5.03
CA ASN A 88 14.96 -2.40 5.33
C ASN A 88 14.58 -2.79 6.77
N PHE A 89 15.29 -3.75 7.36
CA PHE A 89 15.24 -4.01 8.81
C PHE A 89 15.86 -2.87 9.60
N GLU A 90 16.96 -2.34 9.10
CA GLU A 90 17.62 -1.19 9.70
C GLU A 90 16.71 0.03 9.71
N LEU A 91 16.00 0.31 8.61
CA LEU A 91 15.07 1.45 8.54
C LEU A 91 13.90 1.32 9.53
N GLU A 92 13.30 0.12 9.64
CA GLU A 92 12.25 -0.13 10.62
C GLU A 92 12.75 0.09 12.05
N ASN A 93 13.93 -0.44 12.37
CA ASN A 93 14.58 -0.25 13.67
C ASN A 93 14.92 1.22 13.93
N ILE A 94 15.45 1.92 12.95
CA ILE A 94 15.77 3.35 13.06
C ILE A 94 14.48 4.16 13.36
N LEU A 95 13.39 3.87 12.65
CA LEU A 95 12.10 4.50 12.90
C LEU A 95 11.60 4.20 14.32
N TYR A 96 11.64 2.94 14.74
CA TYR A 96 11.20 2.52 16.06
C TYR A 96 12.00 3.21 17.19
N GLU A 97 13.33 3.21 17.10
CA GLU A 97 14.23 3.82 18.09
C GLU A 97 14.04 5.34 18.19
N ASN A 98 13.75 6.01 17.08
CA ASN A 98 13.67 7.46 17.04
C ASN A 98 12.25 8.02 17.21
N ILE A 99 11.23 7.21 16.99
CA ILE A 99 9.83 7.64 17.09
C ILE A 99 9.14 6.95 18.28
N SER A 100 9.04 5.61 18.27
CA SER A 100 8.27 4.89 19.29
C SER A 100 8.94 4.98 20.66
N LYS A 101 10.23 4.68 20.78
CA LYS A 101 10.96 4.78 22.05
C LYS A 101 11.07 6.21 22.60
N LYS A 102 10.90 7.21 21.76
CA LYS A 102 10.93 8.62 22.17
C LYS A 102 9.53 9.21 22.42
N ASN A 103 8.50 8.37 22.43
CA ASN A 103 7.10 8.76 22.65
C ASN A 103 6.61 9.86 21.69
N LEU A 104 7.15 9.92 20.46
CA LEU A 104 6.73 10.85 19.43
C LEU A 104 5.58 10.29 18.58
N GLY A 105 5.41 8.97 18.57
CA GLY A 105 4.41 8.27 17.78
C GLY A 105 4.56 6.76 17.91
N ALA A 106 3.92 6.02 17.01
CA ALA A 106 4.01 4.56 16.95
C ALA A 106 4.46 4.10 15.56
N VAL A 107 5.35 3.14 15.54
CA VAL A 107 5.85 2.45 14.35
C VAL A 107 5.49 0.97 14.49
N THR A 108 4.68 0.46 13.57
CA THR A 108 4.20 -0.92 13.63
C THR A 108 4.42 -1.61 12.30
N ASN A 109 5.11 -2.74 12.32
CA ASN A 109 5.24 -3.58 11.13
C ASN A 109 3.88 -4.26 10.84
N VAL A 110 3.35 -3.99 9.65
CA VAL A 110 2.07 -4.54 9.17
C VAL A 110 2.26 -5.35 7.88
N THR A 111 3.48 -5.80 7.62
CA THR A 111 3.85 -6.50 6.39
C THR A 111 3.00 -7.75 6.18
N ASP A 112 2.78 -8.54 7.23
CA ASP A 112 2.02 -9.78 7.13
C ASP A 112 0.51 -9.59 7.30
N GLN A 113 0.08 -8.38 7.69
CA GLN A 113 -1.34 -8.05 7.81
C GLN A 113 -2.00 -7.81 6.45
N PHE A 114 -1.25 -7.29 5.49
CA PHE A 114 -1.77 -6.85 4.20
C PHE A 114 -1.06 -7.51 3.02
N ILE A 115 -1.81 -7.70 1.94
CA ILE A 115 -1.31 -8.09 0.61
C ILE A 115 -1.51 -6.90 -0.33
N ILE A 116 -0.60 -6.76 -1.29
CA ILE A 116 -0.72 -5.77 -2.37
C ILE A 116 -0.90 -6.52 -3.68
N PHE A 117 -1.98 -6.23 -4.41
CA PHE A 117 -2.14 -6.63 -5.79
C PHE A 117 -1.67 -5.50 -6.70
N SER A 118 -0.80 -5.82 -7.65
CA SER A 118 -0.44 -4.95 -8.76
C SER A 118 -1.44 -5.20 -9.90
N LEU A 119 -2.11 -4.14 -10.34
CA LEU A 119 -3.10 -4.16 -11.41
C LEU A 119 -2.56 -3.34 -12.59
N LYS A 120 -2.60 -3.91 -13.80
CA LYS A 120 -2.13 -3.25 -15.02
C LYS A 120 -3.10 -3.46 -16.18
N GLY A 121 -3.29 -2.42 -16.97
CA GLY A 121 -4.12 -2.46 -18.19
C GLY A 121 -5.15 -1.35 -18.24
N SER A 122 -5.79 -1.18 -19.39
CA SER A 122 -6.79 -0.13 -19.63
C SER A 122 -8.12 -0.37 -18.93
N ASN A 123 -8.45 -1.64 -18.60
CA ASN A 123 -9.76 -2.02 -18.05
C ASN A 123 -9.77 -2.13 -16.51
N ILE A 124 -8.73 -1.64 -15.81
CA ILE A 124 -8.64 -1.74 -14.34
C ILE A 124 -9.91 -1.21 -13.68
N TYR A 125 -10.29 0.01 -14.00
CA TYR A 125 -11.39 0.69 -13.32
C TYR A 125 -12.76 0.19 -13.76
N GLU A 126 -12.91 -0.30 -14.98
CA GLU A 126 -14.12 -1.00 -15.43
C GLU A 126 -14.36 -2.24 -14.57
N VAL A 127 -13.32 -3.07 -14.37
CA VAL A 127 -13.41 -4.27 -13.53
C VAL A 127 -13.75 -3.92 -12.08
N LEU A 128 -13.08 -2.94 -11.49
CA LEU A 128 -13.27 -2.56 -10.10
C LEU A 128 -14.64 -1.88 -9.85
N SER A 129 -15.14 -1.10 -10.80
CA SER A 129 -16.43 -0.39 -10.69
C SER A 129 -17.64 -1.33 -10.61
N LYS A 130 -17.50 -2.61 -10.99
CA LYS A 130 -18.59 -3.59 -10.91
C LYS A 130 -19.08 -3.82 -9.47
N SER A 131 -18.26 -3.55 -8.45
CA SER A 131 -18.65 -3.77 -7.04
C SER A 131 -18.02 -2.79 -6.04
N SER A 132 -17.51 -1.67 -6.51
CA SER A 132 -17.01 -0.58 -5.66
C SER A 132 -17.94 0.63 -5.73
N PRO A 133 -18.25 1.28 -4.60
CA PRO A 133 -19.00 2.54 -4.60
C PRO A 133 -18.16 3.74 -5.02
N LEU A 134 -16.84 3.57 -5.18
CA LEU A 134 -15.92 4.66 -5.53
C LEU A 134 -16.07 5.03 -7.01
N ASN A 135 -16.23 6.32 -7.28
CA ASN A 135 -16.07 6.83 -8.64
C ASN A 135 -14.59 6.98 -8.96
N PHE A 136 -14.03 6.04 -9.71
CA PHE A 136 -12.60 6.02 -10.06
C PHE A 136 -12.20 7.13 -11.03
N ASP A 137 -13.14 7.76 -11.74
CA ASP A 137 -12.84 8.89 -12.64
C ASP A 137 -12.44 10.15 -11.86
N THR A 138 -12.89 10.25 -10.61
CA THR A 138 -12.54 11.37 -9.73
C THR A 138 -11.22 11.15 -8.98
N LEU A 139 -10.68 9.94 -9.01
CA LEU A 139 -9.42 9.62 -8.34
C LEU A 139 -8.23 10.13 -9.17
N LEU A 140 -7.46 11.02 -8.59
CA LEU A 140 -6.30 11.63 -9.26
C LEU A 140 -5.13 10.62 -9.38
N ASP A 141 -4.30 10.81 -10.38
CA ASP A 141 -3.04 10.08 -10.50
C ASP A 141 -2.13 10.37 -9.28
N ASN A 142 -1.35 9.40 -8.90
CA ASN A 142 -0.50 9.42 -7.70
C ASN A 142 -1.27 9.75 -6.41
N SER A 143 -2.49 9.23 -6.30
CA SER A 143 -3.31 9.36 -5.10
C SER A 143 -3.86 8.01 -4.63
N SER A 144 -4.44 7.99 -3.45
CA SER A 144 -5.07 6.80 -2.87
C SER A 144 -6.46 7.10 -2.36
N ALA A 145 -7.30 6.07 -2.32
CA ALA A 145 -8.60 6.12 -1.68
C ALA A 145 -8.86 4.81 -0.91
N GLN A 146 -9.51 4.93 0.22
CA GLN A 146 -10.08 3.79 0.95
C GLN A 146 -11.52 3.61 0.50
N THR A 147 -11.88 2.38 0.17
CA THR A 147 -13.22 2.03 -0.33
C THR A 147 -13.53 0.56 -0.07
N LEU A 148 -14.69 0.13 -0.53
CA LEU A 148 -15.06 -1.28 -0.56
C LEU A 148 -14.90 -1.83 -1.98
N LEU A 149 -14.52 -3.10 -2.08
CA LEU A 149 -14.60 -3.90 -3.29
C LEU A 149 -15.20 -5.25 -2.90
N ASN A 150 -16.37 -5.59 -3.44
CA ASN A 150 -17.13 -6.77 -3.03
C ASN A 150 -17.33 -6.87 -1.51
N ASN A 151 -17.70 -5.76 -0.85
CA ASN A 151 -17.87 -5.62 0.60
C ASN A 151 -16.58 -5.84 1.44
N ILE A 152 -15.41 -5.86 0.80
CA ILE A 152 -14.12 -5.97 1.47
C ILE A 152 -13.46 -4.61 1.49
N ASP A 153 -12.96 -4.18 2.66
CA ASP A 153 -12.18 -2.97 2.82
C ASP A 153 -10.87 -3.07 2.04
N ILE A 154 -10.67 -2.13 1.15
CA ILE A 154 -9.44 -1.99 0.38
C ILE A 154 -8.91 -0.57 0.43
N THR A 155 -7.61 -0.42 0.14
CA THR A 155 -7.03 0.85 -0.25
C THR A 155 -6.49 0.72 -1.67
N ILE A 156 -6.96 1.57 -2.58
CA ILE A 156 -6.43 1.64 -3.93
C ILE A 156 -5.40 2.77 -4.03
N PHE A 157 -4.29 2.50 -4.70
CA PHE A 157 -3.23 3.46 -5.04
C PHE A 157 -3.21 3.62 -6.55
N LYS A 158 -3.79 4.68 -7.05
CA LYS A 158 -3.79 5.01 -8.48
C LYS A 158 -2.44 5.64 -8.83
N LYS A 159 -1.65 4.96 -9.66
CA LYS A 159 -0.42 5.53 -10.24
C LYS A 159 -0.74 6.34 -11.48
N ASN A 160 -1.53 5.76 -12.35
CA ASN A 160 -2.11 6.35 -13.56
C ASN A 160 -3.29 5.50 -14.04
N ASN A 161 -3.85 5.81 -15.21
CA ASN A 161 -5.03 5.10 -15.72
C ASN A 161 -4.79 3.61 -16.07
N GLU A 162 -3.54 3.18 -16.23
CA GLU A 162 -3.19 1.81 -16.60
C GLU A 162 -2.42 1.05 -15.52
N ASN A 163 -2.13 1.70 -14.39
CA ASN A 163 -1.35 1.09 -13.31
C ASN A 163 -1.91 1.49 -11.96
N SER A 164 -2.34 0.51 -11.19
CA SER A 164 -2.78 0.70 -9.81
C SER A 164 -2.27 -0.42 -8.90
N GLU A 165 -2.23 -0.14 -7.63
CA GLU A 165 -2.00 -1.14 -6.59
C GLU A 165 -3.21 -1.17 -5.67
N LEU A 166 -3.58 -2.35 -5.21
CA LEU A 166 -4.70 -2.57 -4.31
C LEU A 166 -4.21 -3.27 -3.06
N LEU A 167 -4.35 -2.62 -1.92
CA LEU A 167 -4.03 -3.15 -0.61
C LEU A 167 -5.27 -3.78 -0.01
N VAL A 168 -5.15 -5.01 0.45
CA VAL A 168 -6.22 -5.78 1.10
C VAL A 168 -5.68 -6.52 2.31
N ARG A 169 -6.51 -6.76 3.32
CA ARG A 169 -6.13 -7.65 4.45
C ARG A 169 -5.84 -9.05 3.93
N ARG A 170 -4.75 -9.64 4.44
CA ARG A 170 -4.29 -10.98 4.04
C ARG A 170 -5.40 -12.03 4.11
N SER A 171 -6.25 -12.00 5.13
CA SER A 171 -7.35 -12.96 5.31
C SER A 171 -8.42 -12.92 4.21
N PHE A 172 -8.54 -11.81 3.47
CA PHE A 172 -9.48 -11.65 2.38
C PHE A 172 -8.84 -11.74 0.99
N SER A 173 -7.52 -11.92 0.92
CA SER A 173 -6.78 -11.81 -0.34
C SER A 173 -7.19 -12.86 -1.37
N GLU A 174 -7.37 -14.13 -0.97
CA GLU A 174 -7.79 -15.20 -1.89
C GLU A 174 -9.19 -14.96 -2.44
N HIS A 175 -10.12 -14.61 -1.57
CA HIS A 175 -11.50 -14.30 -1.99
C HIS A 175 -11.53 -13.12 -2.96
N LEU A 176 -10.81 -12.04 -2.65
CA LEU A 176 -10.78 -10.87 -3.51
C LEU A 176 -10.06 -11.15 -4.85
N TRP A 177 -9.00 -11.96 -4.82
CA TRP A 177 -8.32 -12.42 -6.02
C TRP A 177 -9.26 -13.15 -6.98
N ASP A 178 -10.02 -14.12 -6.47
CA ASP A 178 -10.96 -14.89 -7.28
C ASP A 178 -12.08 -14.02 -7.81
N TRP A 179 -12.61 -13.11 -7.00
CA TRP A 179 -13.64 -12.17 -7.44
C TRP A 179 -13.12 -11.27 -8.59
N ILE A 180 -11.93 -10.68 -8.45
CA ILE A 180 -11.33 -9.83 -9.50
C ILE A 180 -11.10 -10.65 -10.78
N LYS A 181 -10.63 -11.88 -10.64
CA LYS A 181 -10.40 -12.80 -11.76
C LYS A 181 -11.70 -13.07 -12.53
N ASP A 182 -12.77 -13.38 -11.82
CA ASP A 182 -14.07 -13.66 -12.43
C ASP A 182 -14.66 -12.40 -13.08
N SER A 183 -14.59 -11.26 -12.39
CA SER A 183 -15.03 -9.97 -12.91
C SER A 183 -14.27 -9.56 -14.18
N ALA A 184 -12.96 -9.78 -14.25
CA ALA A 184 -12.14 -9.48 -15.40
C ALA A 184 -12.35 -10.44 -16.59
N SER A 185 -12.81 -11.68 -16.34
CA SER A 185 -13.13 -12.63 -17.40
C SER A 185 -14.40 -12.26 -18.19
N LEU A 186 -15.22 -11.37 -17.64
CA LEU A 186 -16.49 -10.90 -18.20
C LEU A 186 -16.37 -9.49 -18.85
N SER A 187 -15.13 -8.98 -19.01
CA SER A 187 -14.85 -7.64 -19.54
C SER A 187 -14.19 -7.69 -20.90
#